data_daa2b4a71c97ce9fa160dd911b520d91
#
_entry.id   daa2b4a71c97ce9fa160dd911b520d91
#
_cell.length_a   1.000
_cell.length_b   1.000
_cell.length_c   1.000
_cell.angle_alpha   90.00
_cell.angle_beta   90.00
_cell.angle_gamma   90.00
#
_symmetry.space_group_name_H-M   'P 1'
#
loop_
_entity.id
_entity.type
_entity.pdbx_description
1 polymer ?
#
loop_
_entity_poly.entity_id
_entity_poly.type
_entity_poly.pdbx_seq_one_letter_code
_entity_poly.pdbx_strand_id
1 'polypeptide(L)'
;LTWTLLTIYLYLEFKTKSKLLGAILLPIALLINGFANLTLSADMQKSSPLVPALQSNWLMMHVSMMMLSYATLIIGSLLCILFLVLSKLQDVDLQLVDESTSLVFYNNIFDYYEAKVFLEENKSSASPVLPFEEDIQEIAFLKLLKSLDNWSYRIIGLGFPFLTIGIIAGGVWANEAWGSYWSWDPKETWALITWLVFATYLHSRITKGWEGKKTAILGGLGFFVIWICYLGVNFLGKGLHSYGWLS
;
A
#
# COMPACT_ATOMS: atom_id res chain seq x y z
N LEU A 1 -7.95 -12.40 -0.50
CA LEU A 1 -6.99 -11.35 -0.15
C LEU A 1 -5.53 -11.82 -0.30
N THR A 2 -5.15 -12.98 0.27
CA THR A 2 -3.77 -13.50 0.18
C THR A 2 -3.34 -13.74 -1.26
N TRP A 3 -4.18 -14.36 -2.09
CA TRP A 3 -3.89 -14.57 -3.52
C TRP A 3 -3.64 -13.26 -4.26
N THR A 4 -4.48 -12.25 -4.04
CA THR A 4 -4.31 -10.93 -4.67
C THR A 4 -3.05 -10.23 -4.19
N LEU A 5 -2.75 -10.29 -2.89
CA LEU A 5 -1.50 -9.76 -2.33
C LEU A 5 -0.27 -10.41 -2.97
N LEU A 6 -0.24 -11.75 -3.07
CA LEU A 6 0.86 -12.49 -3.68
C LEU A 6 1.02 -12.19 -5.18
N THR A 7 -0.09 -12.10 -5.92
CA THR A 7 -0.04 -11.79 -7.35
C THR A 7 0.51 -10.40 -7.60
N ILE A 8 0.05 -9.39 -6.82
CA ILE A 8 0.56 -8.02 -6.92
C ILE A 8 2.02 -7.96 -6.49
N TYR A 9 2.39 -8.66 -5.41
CA TYR A 9 3.78 -8.75 -4.96
C TYR A 9 4.69 -9.31 -6.06
N LEU A 10 4.34 -10.45 -6.66
CA LEU A 10 5.14 -11.05 -7.73
C LEU A 10 5.30 -10.11 -8.94
N TYR A 11 4.23 -9.42 -9.34
CA TYR A 11 4.31 -8.42 -10.40
C TYR A 11 5.25 -7.26 -10.05
N LEU A 12 5.14 -6.74 -8.83
CA LEU A 12 6.00 -5.64 -8.37
C LEU A 12 7.46 -6.08 -8.23
N GLU A 13 7.73 -7.27 -7.67
CA GLU A 13 9.09 -7.81 -7.54
C GLU A 13 9.74 -8.01 -8.91
N PHE A 14 8.99 -8.57 -9.87
CA PHE A 14 9.49 -8.72 -11.24
C PHE A 14 9.85 -7.39 -11.88
N LYS A 15 9.05 -6.35 -11.64
CA LYS A 15 9.26 -5.01 -12.20
C LYS A 15 10.34 -4.21 -11.48
N THR A 16 10.39 -4.27 -10.16
CA THR A 16 11.30 -3.45 -9.33
C THR A 16 12.61 -4.16 -8.98
N LYS A 17 12.65 -5.50 -9.09
CA LYS A 17 13.74 -6.38 -8.64
C LYS A 17 14.11 -6.17 -7.16
N SER A 18 13.19 -5.63 -6.36
CA SER A 18 13.41 -5.32 -4.95
C SER A 18 12.91 -6.46 -4.06
N LYS A 19 13.82 -7.09 -3.31
CA LYS A 19 13.48 -8.13 -2.31
C LYS A 19 12.85 -7.57 -1.04
N LEU A 20 12.91 -6.24 -0.83
CA LEU A 20 12.38 -5.58 0.35
C LEU A 20 10.85 -5.76 0.46
N LEU A 21 10.14 -5.66 -0.67
CA LEU A 21 8.69 -5.90 -0.72
C LEU A 21 8.32 -7.30 -0.24
N GLY A 22 9.08 -8.31 -0.64
CA GLY A 22 8.89 -9.68 -0.18
C GLY A 22 9.08 -9.86 1.32
N ALA A 23 10.11 -9.24 1.87
CA ALA A 23 10.38 -9.31 3.31
C ALA A 23 9.23 -8.76 4.17
N ILE A 24 8.43 -7.83 3.63
CA ILE A 24 7.28 -7.22 4.32
C ILE A 24 5.99 -7.99 4.03
N LEU A 25 5.73 -8.31 2.76
CA LEU A 25 4.43 -8.84 2.34
C LEU A 25 4.27 -10.33 2.60
N LEU A 26 5.34 -11.13 2.52
CA LEU A 26 5.26 -12.58 2.76
C LEU A 26 4.88 -12.95 4.20
N PRO A 27 5.44 -12.31 5.26
CA PRO A 27 4.99 -12.55 6.64
C PRO A 27 3.51 -12.19 6.83
N ILE A 28 3.03 -11.11 6.22
CA ILE A 28 1.62 -10.70 6.30
C ILE A 28 0.72 -11.72 5.60
N ALA A 29 1.09 -12.18 4.41
CA ALA A 29 0.37 -13.23 3.70
C ALA A 29 0.32 -14.53 4.51
N LEU A 30 1.43 -14.89 5.17
CA LEU A 30 1.50 -16.04 6.06
C LEU A 30 0.58 -15.89 7.28
N LEU A 31 0.58 -14.72 7.92
CA LEU A 31 -0.31 -14.44 9.05
C LEU A 31 -1.79 -14.53 8.66
N ILE A 32 -2.18 -13.98 7.50
CA ILE A 32 -3.56 -14.06 7.00
C ILE A 32 -3.96 -15.51 6.77
N ASN A 33 -3.10 -16.31 6.11
CA ASN A 33 -3.37 -17.72 5.87
C ASN A 33 -3.39 -18.53 7.17
N GLY A 34 -2.43 -18.30 8.06
CA GLY A 34 -2.37 -18.95 9.37
C GLY A 34 -3.63 -18.69 10.18
N PHE A 35 -4.05 -17.42 10.25
CA PHE A 35 -5.31 -17.05 10.91
C PHE A 35 -6.51 -17.77 10.29
N ALA A 36 -6.65 -17.78 8.96
CA ALA A 36 -7.75 -18.45 8.29
C ALA A 36 -7.79 -19.96 8.58
N ASN A 37 -6.63 -20.64 8.58
CA ASN A 37 -6.57 -22.08 8.80
C ASN A 37 -6.71 -22.50 10.27
N LEU A 38 -6.26 -21.67 11.21
CA LEU A 38 -6.27 -22.00 12.64
C LEU A 38 -7.53 -21.56 13.35
N THR A 39 -8.20 -20.48 12.89
CA THR A 39 -9.32 -19.85 13.59
C THR A 39 -10.67 -20.25 13.00
N LEU A 40 -10.73 -20.56 11.68
CA LEU A 40 -11.97 -20.98 11.06
C LEU A 40 -12.35 -22.41 11.48
N SER A 41 -13.60 -22.59 11.88
CA SER A 41 -14.14 -23.93 12.21
C SER A 41 -14.13 -24.83 10.97
N ALA A 42 -14.04 -26.15 11.19
CA ALA A 42 -14.04 -27.13 10.11
C ALA A 42 -15.27 -27.02 9.17
N ASP A 43 -16.40 -26.58 9.70
CA ASP A 43 -17.62 -26.38 8.90
C ASP A 43 -17.55 -25.14 8.01
N MET A 44 -16.86 -24.07 8.43
CA MET A 44 -16.60 -22.90 7.60
C MET A 44 -15.57 -23.16 6.50
N GLN A 45 -14.76 -24.21 6.62
CA GLN A 45 -13.80 -24.62 5.60
C GLN A 45 -14.41 -25.51 4.51
N LYS A 46 -15.63 -26.01 4.72
CA LYS A 46 -16.33 -26.84 3.74
C LYS A 46 -17.07 -25.95 2.73
N SER A 47 -16.97 -26.30 1.45
CA SER A 47 -17.79 -25.65 0.42
C SER A 47 -19.25 -26.08 0.57
N SER A 48 -20.15 -25.10 0.68
CA SER A 48 -21.60 -25.29 0.61
C SER A 48 -22.17 -24.59 -0.61
N PRO A 49 -23.32 -25.02 -1.16
CA PRO A 49 -23.97 -24.28 -2.23
C PRO A 49 -24.30 -22.85 -1.78
N LEU A 50 -24.00 -21.88 -2.66
CA LEU A 50 -24.31 -20.47 -2.39
C LEU A 50 -25.85 -20.30 -2.37
N VAL A 51 -26.35 -19.57 -1.38
CA VAL A 51 -27.75 -19.13 -1.37
C VAL A 51 -28.06 -18.22 -2.57
N PRO A 52 -29.31 -18.21 -3.08
CA PRO A 52 -29.65 -17.46 -4.31
C PRO A 52 -29.22 -15.99 -4.28
N ALA A 53 -29.34 -15.32 -3.16
CA ALA A 53 -28.92 -13.93 -3.01
C ALA A 53 -27.41 -13.71 -3.24
N LEU A 54 -26.58 -14.73 -3.05
CA LEU A 54 -25.14 -14.69 -3.29
C LEU A 54 -24.75 -15.09 -4.73
N GLN A 55 -25.71 -15.50 -5.56
CA GLN A 55 -25.51 -15.89 -6.96
C GLN A 55 -25.69 -14.70 -7.92
N SER A 56 -25.18 -13.51 -7.55
CA SER A 56 -25.30 -12.29 -8.34
C SER A 56 -23.96 -11.93 -8.99
N ASN A 57 -24.01 -11.51 -10.24
CA ASN A 57 -22.84 -10.98 -10.95
C ASN A 57 -22.30 -9.70 -10.28
N TRP A 58 -23.19 -8.90 -9.68
CA TRP A 58 -22.79 -7.71 -8.93
C TRP A 58 -22.00 -8.06 -7.68
N LEU A 59 -22.37 -9.14 -6.97
CA LEU A 59 -21.60 -9.64 -5.83
C LEU A 59 -20.21 -10.09 -6.29
N MET A 60 -20.10 -10.85 -7.38
CA MET A 60 -18.81 -11.30 -7.92
C MET A 60 -17.91 -10.09 -8.28
N MET A 61 -18.46 -9.07 -8.93
CA MET A 61 -17.74 -7.84 -9.25
C MET A 61 -17.34 -7.09 -7.98
N HIS A 62 -18.26 -6.93 -7.01
CA HIS A 62 -17.98 -6.30 -5.73
C HIS A 62 -16.81 -6.97 -5.01
N VAL A 63 -16.89 -8.28 -4.77
CA VAL A 63 -15.86 -9.02 -4.04
C VAL A 63 -14.52 -8.95 -4.76
N SER A 64 -14.50 -9.12 -6.08
CA SER A 64 -13.26 -9.06 -6.87
C SER A 64 -12.59 -7.69 -6.78
N MET A 65 -13.37 -6.61 -6.97
CA MET A 65 -12.85 -5.24 -6.89
C MET A 65 -12.41 -4.87 -5.47
N MET A 66 -13.15 -5.28 -4.43
CA MET A 66 -12.78 -5.04 -3.04
C MET A 66 -11.49 -5.78 -2.66
N MET A 67 -11.33 -7.06 -3.07
CA MET A 67 -10.11 -7.82 -2.79
C MET A 67 -8.88 -7.20 -3.47
N LEU A 68 -9.02 -6.79 -4.74
CA LEU A 68 -7.96 -6.13 -5.48
C LEU A 68 -7.61 -4.76 -4.86
N SER A 69 -8.63 -4.00 -4.48
CA SER A 69 -8.46 -2.71 -3.81
C SER A 69 -7.75 -2.87 -2.47
N TYR A 70 -8.26 -3.71 -1.57
CA TYR A 70 -7.63 -3.90 -0.26
C TYR A 70 -6.18 -4.37 -0.37
N ALA A 71 -5.88 -5.27 -1.31
CA ALA A 71 -4.51 -5.71 -1.53
C ALA A 71 -3.59 -4.55 -1.96
N THR A 72 -4.00 -3.75 -2.94
CA THR A 72 -3.21 -2.59 -3.41
C THR A 72 -3.08 -1.52 -2.33
N LEU A 73 -4.17 -1.18 -1.63
CA LEU A 73 -4.16 -0.15 -0.59
C LEU A 73 -3.34 -0.58 0.63
N ILE A 74 -3.36 -1.86 1.03
CA ILE A 74 -2.50 -2.40 2.10
C ILE A 74 -1.04 -2.27 1.71
N ILE A 75 -0.66 -2.67 0.49
CA ILE A 75 0.72 -2.54 0.01
C ILE A 75 1.16 -1.07 0.03
N GLY A 76 0.36 -0.16 -0.53
CA GLY A 76 0.65 1.27 -0.54
C GLY A 76 0.79 1.86 0.86
N SER A 77 -0.10 1.49 1.79
CA SER A 77 -0.05 1.93 3.19
C SER A 77 1.15 1.39 3.95
N LEU A 78 1.57 0.15 3.68
CA LEU A 78 2.79 -0.43 4.25
C LEU A 78 4.05 0.27 3.76
N LEU A 79 4.09 0.69 2.49
CA LEU A 79 5.19 1.51 1.99
C LEU A 79 5.22 2.88 2.68
N CYS A 80 4.07 3.48 2.99
CA CYS A 80 3.99 4.70 3.80
C CYS A 80 4.51 4.48 5.22
N ILE A 81 4.16 3.38 5.87
CA ILE A 81 4.65 3.03 7.21
C ILE A 81 6.16 2.80 7.17
N LEU A 82 6.66 2.04 6.19
CA LEU A 82 8.10 1.82 6.01
C LEU A 82 8.85 3.14 5.81
N PHE A 83 8.30 4.05 4.98
CA PHE A 83 8.84 5.39 4.80
C PHE A 83 8.94 6.14 6.15
N LEU A 84 7.88 6.12 6.97
CA LEU A 84 7.88 6.79 8.29
C LEU A 84 8.91 6.19 9.24
N VAL A 85 9.04 4.87 9.28
CA VAL A 85 10.03 4.18 10.12
C VAL A 85 11.44 4.57 9.71
N LEU A 86 11.76 4.46 8.42
CA LEU A 86 13.09 4.79 7.91
C LEU A 86 13.42 6.28 8.09
N SER A 87 12.47 7.17 7.78
CA SER A 87 12.63 8.62 7.95
C SER A 87 12.86 9.02 9.42
N LYS A 88 12.25 8.29 10.37
CA LYS A 88 12.46 8.53 11.81
C LYS A 88 13.81 8.02 12.30
N LEU A 89 14.29 6.90 11.76
CA LEU A 89 15.58 6.32 12.17
C LEU A 89 16.77 7.22 11.85
N GLN A 90 16.69 8.03 10.79
CA GLN A 90 17.76 8.95 10.39
C GLN A 90 17.42 10.44 10.57
N ASP A 91 16.27 10.74 11.21
CA ASP A 91 15.77 12.11 11.43
C ASP A 91 15.71 13.00 10.17
N VAL A 92 15.47 12.36 9.01
CA VAL A 92 15.45 13.01 7.69
C VAL A 92 14.06 13.53 7.36
N ASP A 93 13.94 14.77 6.93
CA ASP A 93 12.73 15.34 6.34
C ASP A 93 12.93 15.63 4.86
N LEU A 94 12.23 14.90 3.98
CA LEU A 94 12.30 15.09 2.53
C LEU A 94 11.82 16.49 2.07
N GLN A 95 11.06 17.22 2.89
CA GLN A 95 10.67 18.59 2.56
C GLN A 95 11.83 19.59 2.62
N LEU A 96 12.94 19.21 3.28
CA LEU A 96 14.14 20.00 3.36
C LEU A 96 15.14 19.67 2.23
N VAL A 97 14.90 18.58 1.49
CA VAL A 97 15.74 18.19 0.35
C VAL A 97 15.17 18.87 -0.90
N ASP A 98 15.61 20.09 -1.14
CA ASP A 98 15.29 20.83 -2.36
C ASP A 98 15.84 20.09 -3.59
N GLU A 99 15.16 20.24 -4.72
CA GLU A 99 15.55 19.65 -6.01
C GLU A 99 16.96 20.13 -6.44
N SER A 100 17.35 21.35 -6.03
CA SER A 100 18.68 21.90 -6.20
C SER A 100 19.76 21.10 -5.45
N THR A 101 19.49 20.65 -4.22
CA THR A 101 20.43 19.86 -3.43
C THR A 101 20.66 18.48 -4.09
N SER A 102 19.59 17.84 -4.58
CA SER A 102 19.69 16.55 -5.26
C SER A 102 20.46 16.63 -6.59
N LEU A 103 20.35 17.74 -7.31
CA LEU A 103 21.08 17.99 -8.56
C LEU A 103 22.57 18.28 -8.29
N VAL A 104 22.89 19.05 -7.25
CA VAL A 104 24.30 19.32 -6.85
C VAL A 104 25.00 18.02 -6.45
N PHE A 105 24.34 17.15 -5.65
CA PHE A 105 24.91 15.86 -5.30
C PHE A 105 25.04 14.91 -6.50
N TYR A 106 24.05 14.90 -7.40
CA TYR A 106 24.13 14.09 -8.63
C TYR A 106 25.29 14.51 -9.53
N ASN A 107 25.47 15.80 -9.72
CA ASN A 107 26.58 16.34 -10.50
C ASN A 107 27.94 16.02 -9.86
N ASN A 108 28.09 16.17 -8.54
CA ASN A 108 29.31 15.82 -7.82
C ASN A 108 29.68 14.33 -7.96
N ILE A 109 28.67 13.42 -7.94
CA ILE A 109 28.92 11.99 -8.17
C ILE A 109 29.30 11.72 -9.62
N PHE A 110 28.62 12.37 -10.57
CA PHE A 110 28.91 12.21 -11.99
C PHE A 110 30.34 12.71 -12.32
N ASP A 111 30.68 13.90 -11.83
CA ASP A 111 32.02 14.50 -11.96
C ASP A 111 33.11 13.61 -11.33
N TYR A 112 32.80 12.97 -10.18
CA TYR A 112 33.68 12.00 -9.53
C TYR A 112 33.93 10.77 -10.41
N TYR A 113 32.90 10.16 -11.00
CA TYR A 113 33.06 9.00 -11.87
C TYR A 113 33.78 9.35 -13.17
N GLU A 114 33.49 10.50 -13.77
CA GLU A 114 34.26 10.99 -14.94
C GLU A 114 35.72 11.23 -14.58
N ALA A 115 36.01 11.89 -13.45
CA ALA A 115 37.36 12.11 -12.99
C ALA A 115 38.10 10.79 -12.71
N LYS A 116 37.43 9.81 -12.11
CA LYS A 116 37.99 8.47 -11.83
C LYS A 116 38.35 7.75 -13.13
N VAL A 117 37.45 7.71 -14.10
CA VAL A 117 37.69 7.10 -15.42
C VAL A 117 38.84 7.79 -16.12
N PHE A 118 38.86 9.13 -16.12
CA PHE A 118 39.95 9.91 -16.72
C PHE A 118 41.34 9.62 -16.09
N LEU A 119 41.38 9.47 -14.75
CA LEU A 119 42.63 9.15 -14.03
C LEU A 119 43.09 7.70 -14.27
N GLU A 120 42.17 6.77 -14.38
CA GLU A 120 42.46 5.37 -14.73
C GLU A 120 42.99 5.26 -16.17
N GLU A 121 42.42 6.00 -17.13
CA GLU A 121 42.90 6.06 -18.52
C GLU A 121 44.29 6.68 -18.63
N ASN A 122 44.57 7.73 -17.85
CA ASN A 122 45.84 8.46 -17.93
C ASN A 122 46.93 7.94 -16.97
N LYS A 123 46.69 6.82 -16.25
CA LYS A 123 47.63 6.26 -15.25
C LYS A 123 48.17 7.32 -14.26
N SER A 124 47.36 8.31 -13.91
CA SER A 124 47.72 9.37 -12.98
C SER A 124 47.62 8.86 -11.54
N SER A 125 48.64 9.13 -10.75
CA SER A 125 48.65 8.81 -9.30
C SER A 125 47.85 9.79 -8.43
N ALA A 126 47.17 10.75 -9.01
CA ALA A 126 46.32 11.68 -8.29
C ALA A 126 45.01 10.95 -7.91
N SER A 127 44.74 10.78 -6.63
CA SER A 127 43.44 10.33 -6.16
C SER A 127 42.43 11.47 -6.32
N PRO A 128 41.30 11.26 -7.00
CA PRO A 128 40.22 12.23 -6.95
C PRO A 128 39.77 12.38 -5.51
N VAL A 129 39.41 13.59 -5.09
CA VAL A 129 38.80 13.84 -3.78
C VAL A 129 37.48 13.07 -3.76
N LEU A 130 37.47 11.94 -3.07
CA LEU A 130 36.28 11.11 -2.90
C LEU A 130 35.24 11.93 -2.13
N PRO A 131 33.96 12.02 -2.57
CA PRO A 131 32.89 12.25 -1.65
C PRO A 131 32.98 11.18 -0.57
N PHE A 132 32.92 11.58 0.69
CA PHE A 132 33.02 10.63 1.81
C PHE A 132 32.03 9.48 1.58
N GLU A 133 32.38 8.25 1.96
CA GLU A 133 31.46 7.08 1.89
C GLU A 133 30.11 7.36 2.57
N GLU A 134 30.10 8.20 3.59
CA GLU A 134 28.92 8.71 4.28
C GLU A 134 27.98 9.47 3.34
N ASP A 135 28.50 10.36 2.48
CA ASP A 135 27.70 11.14 1.52
C ASP A 135 27.00 10.23 0.49
N ILE A 136 27.68 9.17 0.05
CA ILE A 136 27.12 8.20 -0.91
C ILE A 136 25.99 7.39 -0.27
N GLN A 137 26.14 6.98 0.99
CA GLN A 137 25.12 6.26 1.73
C GLN A 137 23.89 7.14 2.00
N GLU A 138 24.10 8.40 2.35
CA GLU A 138 23.00 9.36 2.56
C GLU A 138 22.20 9.58 1.27
N ILE A 139 22.87 9.79 0.14
CA ILE A 139 22.20 9.94 -1.16
C ILE A 139 21.40 8.69 -1.54
N ALA A 140 21.97 7.50 -1.34
CA ALA A 140 21.28 6.25 -1.63
C ALA A 140 20.02 6.09 -0.75
N PHE A 141 20.11 6.51 0.51
CA PHE A 141 19.00 6.48 1.44
C PHE A 141 17.89 7.48 1.06
N LEU A 142 18.25 8.71 0.71
CA LEU A 142 17.30 9.72 0.23
C LEU A 142 16.57 9.27 -1.05
N LYS A 143 17.29 8.64 -2.00
CA LYS A 143 16.69 8.02 -3.19
C LYS A 143 15.72 6.91 -2.82
N LEU A 144 16.04 6.09 -1.81
CA LEU A 144 15.15 5.05 -1.32
C LEU A 144 13.86 5.67 -0.76
N LEU A 145 13.96 6.69 0.11
CA LEU A 145 12.81 7.38 0.68
C LEU A 145 11.93 8.00 -0.41
N LYS A 146 12.51 8.72 -1.36
CA LYS A 146 11.77 9.31 -2.49
C LYS A 146 11.09 8.24 -3.36
N SER A 147 11.75 7.11 -3.54
CA SER A 147 11.18 5.96 -4.26
C SER A 147 9.99 5.36 -3.52
N LEU A 148 10.08 5.17 -2.20
CA LEU A 148 8.99 4.65 -1.36
C LEU A 148 7.77 5.59 -1.40
N ASP A 149 7.99 6.90 -1.26
CA ASP A 149 6.93 7.91 -1.34
C ASP A 149 6.22 7.90 -2.70
N ASN A 150 6.98 7.80 -3.80
CA ASN A 150 6.42 7.76 -5.14
C ASN A 150 5.68 6.44 -5.46
N TRP A 151 6.23 5.29 -5.01
CA TRP A 151 5.56 4.01 -5.20
C TRP A 151 4.29 3.88 -4.37
N SER A 152 4.29 4.36 -3.10
CA SER A 152 3.10 4.38 -2.27
C SER A 152 1.97 5.18 -2.92
N TYR A 153 2.28 6.37 -3.45
CA TYR A 153 1.33 7.20 -4.18
C TYR A 153 0.72 6.50 -5.40
N ARG A 154 1.56 5.88 -6.23
CA ARG A 154 1.09 5.18 -7.44
C ARG A 154 0.22 3.98 -7.11
N ILE A 155 0.60 3.20 -6.11
CA ILE A 155 -0.13 1.99 -5.71
C ILE A 155 -1.46 2.36 -5.05
N ILE A 156 -1.50 3.36 -4.17
CA ILE A 156 -2.74 3.87 -3.59
C ILE A 156 -3.64 4.47 -4.68
N GLY A 157 -3.07 5.23 -5.62
CA GLY A 157 -3.79 5.78 -6.76
C GLY A 157 -4.41 4.72 -7.67
N LEU A 158 -3.80 3.53 -7.76
CA LEU A 158 -4.38 2.39 -8.47
C LEU A 158 -5.48 1.70 -7.65
N GLY A 159 -5.31 1.56 -6.33
CA GLY A 159 -6.25 0.88 -5.46
C GLY A 159 -7.55 1.64 -5.23
N PHE A 160 -7.50 2.97 -5.24
CA PHE A 160 -8.65 3.83 -4.96
C PHE A 160 -9.80 3.70 -5.98
N PRO A 161 -9.57 3.68 -7.30
CA PRO A 161 -10.62 3.39 -8.27
C PRO A 161 -11.28 2.02 -8.08
N PHE A 162 -10.51 0.99 -7.74
CA PHE A 162 -11.05 -0.33 -7.44
C PHE A 162 -11.94 -0.32 -6.19
N LEU A 163 -11.56 0.45 -5.14
CA LEU A 163 -12.39 0.65 -3.97
C LEU A 163 -13.73 1.31 -4.34
N THR A 164 -13.68 2.34 -5.15
CA THR A 164 -14.86 3.08 -5.60
C THR A 164 -15.82 2.19 -6.39
N ILE A 165 -15.31 1.45 -7.38
CA ILE A 165 -16.09 0.51 -8.18
C ILE A 165 -16.65 -0.60 -7.29
N GLY A 166 -15.84 -1.11 -6.36
CA GLY A 166 -16.26 -2.14 -5.41
C GLY A 166 -17.42 -1.69 -4.53
N ILE A 167 -17.36 -0.49 -3.97
CA ILE A 167 -18.45 0.08 -3.14
C ILE A 167 -19.74 0.25 -3.97
N ILE A 168 -19.64 0.82 -5.18
CA ILE A 168 -20.79 1.01 -6.06
C ILE A 168 -21.43 -0.33 -6.43
N ALA A 169 -20.63 -1.31 -6.87
CA ALA A 169 -21.13 -2.64 -7.21
C ALA A 169 -21.78 -3.35 -6.01
N GLY A 170 -21.23 -3.14 -4.79
CA GLY A 170 -21.79 -3.63 -3.55
C GLY A 170 -23.16 -3.01 -3.23
N GLY A 171 -23.31 -1.71 -3.48
CA GLY A 171 -24.62 -1.04 -3.33
C GLY A 171 -25.67 -1.58 -4.30
N VAL A 172 -25.31 -1.82 -5.56
CA VAL A 172 -26.24 -2.42 -6.54
C VAL A 172 -26.65 -3.83 -6.10
N TRP A 173 -25.69 -4.66 -5.67
CA TRP A 173 -25.98 -5.98 -5.12
C TRP A 173 -26.88 -5.90 -3.86
N ALA A 174 -26.60 -4.97 -2.95
CA ALA A 174 -27.40 -4.77 -1.75
C ALA A 174 -28.88 -4.46 -2.08
N ASN A 175 -29.11 -3.67 -3.12
CA ASN A 175 -30.46 -3.39 -3.60
C ASN A 175 -31.17 -4.65 -4.17
N GLU A 176 -30.43 -5.51 -4.89
CA GLU A 176 -31.01 -6.79 -5.38
C GLU A 176 -31.31 -7.75 -4.23
N ALA A 177 -30.44 -7.82 -3.21
CA ALA A 177 -30.54 -8.78 -2.11
C ALA A 177 -31.50 -8.32 -0.99
N TRP A 178 -31.54 -7.02 -0.69
CA TRP A 178 -32.23 -6.45 0.47
C TRP A 178 -33.16 -5.28 0.14
N GLY A 179 -33.26 -4.86 -1.11
CA GLY A 179 -34.13 -3.78 -1.56
C GLY A 179 -33.65 -2.36 -1.22
N SER A 180 -32.38 -2.20 -0.81
CA SER A 180 -31.78 -0.90 -0.49
C SER A 180 -30.33 -0.84 -0.96
N TYR A 181 -29.97 0.27 -1.63
CA TYR A 181 -28.58 0.49 -2.07
C TYR A 181 -27.61 0.76 -0.93
N TRP A 182 -28.12 1.27 0.21
CA TRP A 182 -27.33 1.69 1.35
C TRP A 182 -28.18 1.66 2.61
N SER A 183 -27.74 0.96 3.64
CA SER A 183 -28.47 0.76 4.89
C SER A 183 -27.77 1.29 6.14
N TRP A 184 -26.60 1.95 5.97
CA TRP A 184 -25.74 2.37 7.06
C TRP A 184 -25.26 1.21 7.96
N ASP A 185 -25.19 0.04 7.38
CA ASP A 185 -24.57 -1.11 8.03
C ASP A 185 -23.13 -0.79 8.48
N PRO A 186 -22.64 -1.33 9.59
CA PRO A 186 -21.28 -1.07 10.04
C PRO A 186 -20.22 -1.29 8.96
N LYS A 187 -20.40 -2.30 8.10
CA LYS A 187 -19.44 -2.58 7.02
C LYS A 187 -19.46 -1.55 5.90
N GLU A 188 -20.64 -1.09 5.53
CA GLU A 188 -20.83 0.01 4.57
C GLU A 188 -20.22 1.31 5.11
N THR A 189 -20.50 1.62 6.38
CA THR A 189 -19.96 2.81 7.06
C THR A 189 -18.42 2.81 7.10
N TRP A 190 -17.81 1.68 7.46
CA TRP A 190 -16.35 1.56 7.48
C TRP A 190 -15.73 1.55 6.08
N ALA A 191 -16.44 1.04 5.06
CA ALA A 191 -16.02 1.16 3.68
C ALA A 191 -16.00 2.61 3.22
N LEU A 192 -17.01 3.42 3.60
CA LEU A 192 -17.05 4.85 3.34
C LEU A 192 -15.91 5.60 4.06
N ILE A 193 -15.66 5.28 5.34
CA ILE A 193 -14.55 5.87 6.09
C ILE A 193 -13.22 5.56 5.40
N THR A 194 -13.02 4.30 4.96
CA THR A 194 -11.82 3.89 4.21
C THR A 194 -11.68 4.71 2.94
N TRP A 195 -12.77 4.87 2.19
CA TRP A 195 -12.79 5.68 0.98
C TRP A 195 -12.41 7.14 1.26
N LEU A 196 -12.98 7.75 2.29
CA LEU A 196 -12.68 9.15 2.67
C LEU A 196 -11.20 9.34 3.08
N VAL A 197 -10.61 8.40 3.80
CA VAL A 197 -9.18 8.46 4.18
C VAL A 197 -8.29 8.47 2.94
N PHE A 198 -8.52 7.56 1.98
CA PHE A 198 -7.71 7.52 0.77
C PHE A 198 -8.04 8.64 -0.22
N ALA A 199 -9.29 9.12 -0.26
CA ALA A 199 -9.65 10.32 -1.00
C ALA A 199 -8.90 11.55 -0.46
N THR A 200 -8.82 11.71 0.86
CA THR A 200 -8.06 12.78 1.51
C THR A 200 -6.56 12.66 1.21
N TYR A 201 -6.01 11.44 1.26
CA TYR A 201 -4.62 11.20 0.88
C TYR A 201 -4.33 11.65 -0.55
N LEU A 202 -5.14 11.20 -1.53
CA LEU A 202 -4.96 11.56 -2.94
C LEU A 202 -5.22 13.04 -3.19
N HIS A 203 -6.24 13.62 -2.55
CA HIS A 203 -6.54 15.04 -2.66
C HIS A 203 -5.38 15.90 -2.14
N SER A 204 -4.82 15.57 -0.98
CA SER A 204 -3.68 16.30 -0.43
C SER A 204 -2.44 16.20 -1.34
N ARG A 205 -2.23 15.05 -1.97
CA ARG A 205 -1.13 14.82 -2.90
C ARG A 205 -1.29 15.60 -4.21
N ILE A 206 -2.47 15.49 -4.82
CA ILE A 206 -2.74 16.07 -6.15
C ILE A 206 -2.94 17.59 -6.05
N THR A 207 -3.72 18.07 -5.07
CA THR A 207 -4.14 19.48 -5.00
C THR A 207 -3.18 20.34 -4.20
N LYS A 208 -2.61 19.78 -3.11
CA LYS A 208 -1.71 20.52 -2.21
C LYS A 208 -0.23 20.24 -2.48
N GLY A 209 0.09 19.30 -3.36
CA GLY A 209 1.48 18.90 -3.63
C GLY A 209 2.21 18.35 -2.39
N TRP A 210 1.47 17.77 -1.42
CA TRP A 210 2.11 17.22 -0.22
C TRP A 210 2.95 15.99 -0.58
N GLU A 211 4.14 15.93 0.01
CA GLU A 211 5.08 14.83 -0.14
C GLU A 211 5.69 14.45 1.21
N GLY A 212 6.30 13.27 1.28
CA GLY A 212 7.06 12.82 2.43
C GLY A 212 6.22 12.52 3.67
N LYS A 213 6.66 12.99 4.85
CA LYS A 213 6.09 12.61 6.16
C LYS A 213 4.59 12.87 6.28
N LYS A 214 4.09 14.00 5.77
CA LYS A 214 2.67 14.38 5.90
C LYS A 214 1.74 13.41 5.18
N THR A 215 2.06 13.07 3.94
CA THR A 215 1.28 12.11 3.16
C THR A 215 1.48 10.69 3.66
N ALA A 216 2.68 10.33 4.09
CA ALA A 216 2.95 9.01 4.64
C ALA A 216 2.17 8.73 5.94
N ILE A 217 1.91 9.74 6.79
CA ILE A 217 1.04 9.59 7.97
C ILE A 217 -0.39 9.27 7.53
N LEU A 218 -0.94 9.99 6.54
CA LEU A 218 -2.29 9.72 6.03
C LEU A 218 -2.40 8.31 5.39
N GLY A 219 -1.43 7.96 4.56
CA GLY A 219 -1.37 6.63 3.95
C GLY A 219 -1.20 5.51 4.97
N GLY A 220 -0.35 5.72 5.97
CA GLY A 220 -0.15 4.78 7.07
C GLY A 220 -1.39 4.60 7.97
N LEU A 221 -2.14 5.68 8.23
CA LEU A 221 -3.44 5.60 8.91
C LEU A 221 -4.42 4.71 8.14
N GLY A 222 -4.39 4.78 6.81
CA GLY A 222 -5.21 3.94 5.94
C GLY A 222 -5.05 2.44 6.21
N PHE A 223 -3.84 1.98 6.57
CA PHE A 223 -3.59 0.59 6.94
C PHE A 223 -4.51 0.11 8.07
N PHE A 224 -4.57 0.87 9.16
CA PHE A 224 -5.41 0.50 10.31
C PHE A 224 -6.90 0.54 9.98
N VAL A 225 -7.32 1.54 9.20
CA VAL A 225 -8.72 1.68 8.78
C VAL A 225 -9.16 0.52 7.90
N ILE A 226 -8.32 0.04 6.97
CA ILE A 226 -8.62 -1.16 6.17
C ILE A 226 -8.80 -2.38 7.08
N TRP A 227 -7.93 -2.59 8.06
CA TRP A 227 -8.04 -3.74 8.96
C TRP A 227 -9.28 -3.68 9.84
N ILE A 228 -9.68 -2.50 10.31
CA ILE A 228 -10.95 -2.32 11.04
C ILE A 228 -12.13 -2.65 10.11
N CYS A 229 -12.12 -2.16 8.88
CA CYS A 229 -13.18 -2.45 7.90
C CYS A 229 -13.24 -3.95 7.55
N TYR A 230 -12.09 -4.58 7.35
CA TYR A 230 -12.01 -5.97 6.87
C TYR A 230 -12.27 -6.99 7.98
N LEU A 231 -11.65 -6.83 9.14
CA LEU A 231 -11.77 -7.75 10.28
C LEU A 231 -12.65 -7.23 11.40
N GLY A 232 -12.48 -5.96 11.81
CA GLY A 232 -13.09 -5.43 13.02
C GLY A 232 -14.61 -5.49 12.99
N VAL A 233 -15.21 -5.18 11.86
CA VAL A 233 -16.67 -5.24 11.69
C VAL A 233 -17.21 -6.67 11.79
N ASN A 234 -16.45 -7.67 11.35
CA ASN A 234 -16.86 -9.06 11.46
C ASN A 234 -16.90 -9.55 12.90
N PHE A 235 -16.04 -9.01 13.80
CA PHE A 235 -16.04 -9.33 15.23
C PHE A 235 -17.21 -8.69 16.00
N LEU A 236 -17.76 -7.57 15.50
CA LEU A 236 -18.87 -6.89 16.16
C LEU A 236 -20.20 -7.62 16.04
N GLY A 237 -20.33 -8.62 15.16
CA GLY A 237 -21.47 -9.53 15.03
C GLY A 237 -22.83 -8.87 14.77
N LYS A 238 -22.89 -7.58 14.48
CA LYS A 238 -24.10 -6.81 14.23
C LYS A 238 -24.09 -6.26 12.80
N GLY A 239 -25.18 -6.49 12.06
CA GLY A 239 -25.38 -5.93 10.72
C GLY A 239 -25.67 -6.99 9.64
N LEU A 240 -26.05 -6.54 8.45
CA LEU A 240 -26.43 -7.38 7.30
C LEU A 240 -25.26 -8.24 6.77
N HIS A 241 -24.02 -7.84 7.05
CA HIS A 241 -22.80 -8.54 6.65
C HIS A 241 -22.20 -9.42 7.76
N SER A 242 -22.94 -9.66 8.85
CA SER A 242 -22.49 -10.56 9.92
C SER A 242 -22.83 -12.01 9.56
N TYR A 243 -21.84 -12.79 9.20
CA TYR A 243 -22.00 -14.22 8.83
C TYR A 243 -21.68 -15.15 10.01
N GLY A 244 -22.07 -14.79 11.24
CA GLY A 244 -22.09 -15.70 12.37
C GLY A 244 -20.75 -16.12 12.95
N TRP A 245 -19.73 -15.28 12.91
CA TRP A 245 -18.39 -15.63 13.43
C TRP A 245 -18.30 -15.80 14.95
N LEU A 246 -19.27 -15.25 15.72
CA LEU A 246 -19.29 -15.28 17.19
C LEU A 246 -20.71 -15.47 17.77
N SER A 247 -21.62 -16.12 17.04
CA SER A 247 -22.95 -16.51 17.58
C SER A 247 -22.98 -17.96 18.00
#